data_0634f070c1fec4621bad4545455996b0
#
_entry.id   0634f070c1fec4621bad4545455996b0
#
_cell.length_a   1.000
_cell.length_b   1.000
_cell.length_c   1.000
_cell.angle_alpha   90.00
_cell.angle_beta   90.00
_cell.angle_gamma   90.00
#
_symmetry.space_group_name_H-M   'P 1'
#
loop_
_entity.id
_entity.type
_entity.pdbx_description
1 polymer ?
#
loop_
_entity_poly.entity_id
_entity_poly.type
_entity_poly.pdbx_seq_one_letter_code
_entity_poly.pdbx_strand_id
1 'polypeptide(L)'
;MKGNEKMDGQNQLPNFKIPFLFLGLSIIAAALIFGLFFYQSRLTRDYVEVVGAATEHFESDIVKWNMVFEENTDLGNIGEGYRKIKYKRDRLMKILSGQEISEEEINIKPINIQKRWEDGKIAGYTLQQPLFIISESIEMIERLALNPDELLENNIFFQVSSLEYFYSKIDLLKKDLLAMATINARERAEKILQESDYHPGRMISAKAGVFQIIEPYSTAVESYGMYNTSSRKKDIKVTVHAKFLIQ
;
A
#
# COMPACT_ATOMS: atom_id res chain seq x y z
N MET A 1 15.85 -98.39 -45.87
CA MET A 1 15.90 -97.36 -46.94
C MET A 1 15.48 -96.00 -46.31
N LYS A 2 16.33 -95.06 -46.34
CA LYS A 2 16.20 -93.77 -45.63
C LYS A 2 15.49 -92.76 -46.53
N GLY A 3 14.37 -92.16 -46.07
CA GLY A 3 13.84 -90.96 -46.62
C GLY A 3 14.26 -89.71 -45.92
N ASN A 4 14.89 -88.80 -46.66
CA ASN A 4 15.34 -87.48 -46.17
C ASN A 4 14.17 -86.49 -46.25
N GLU A 5 13.66 -86.04 -45.13
CA GLU A 5 12.80 -84.87 -45.07
C GLU A 5 13.65 -83.58 -44.94
N LYS A 6 13.65 -82.75 -45.98
CA LYS A 6 14.19 -81.41 -45.94
C LYS A 6 13.14 -80.49 -45.29
N MET A 7 13.46 -79.98 -44.11
CA MET A 7 12.77 -78.85 -43.53
C MET A 7 13.26 -77.55 -44.18
N ASP A 8 12.43 -77.00 -45.05
CA ASP A 8 12.64 -75.69 -45.63
C ASP A 8 12.04 -74.63 -44.64
N GLY A 9 12.86 -74.13 -43.72
CA GLY A 9 12.53 -73.06 -42.82
C GLY A 9 12.73 -71.69 -43.52
N GLN A 10 11.72 -71.19 -44.20
CA GLN A 10 11.72 -69.82 -44.67
C GLN A 10 11.60 -68.88 -43.48
N ASN A 11 12.71 -68.32 -43.01
CA ASN A 11 12.73 -67.17 -42.11
C ASN A 11 12.25 -65.95 -42.88
N GLN A 12 10.94 -65.67 -42.81
CA GLN A 12 10.40 -64.39 -43.26
C GLN A 12 10.79 -63.33 -42.24
N LEU A 13 11.82 -62.56 -42.54
CA LEU A 13 12.15 -61.35 -41.79
C LEU A 13 10.95 -60.39 -41.85
N PRO A 14 10.47 -59.89 -40.70
CA PRO A 14 9.34 -58.96 -40.68
C PRO A 14 9.69 -57.71 -41.47
N ASN A 15 8.74 -57.30 -42.31
CA ASN A 15 8.93 -56.17 -43.25
C ASN A 15 8.93 -54.85 -42.48
N PHE A 16 10.07 -54.49 -41.87
CA PHE A 16 10.29 -53.30 -41.04
C PHE A 16 10.11 -51.97 -41.77
N LYS A 17 9.92 -51.96 -43.08
CA LYS A 17 9.78 -50.76 -43.91
C LYS A 17 8.52 -49.92 -43.56
N ILE A 18 7.40 -50.60 -43.26
CA ILE A 18 6.14 -49.98 -42.95
C ILE A 18 6.16 -49.21 -41.60
N PRO A 19 6.58 -49.86 -40.47
CA PRO A 19 6.64 -49.12 -39.20
C PRO A 19 7.64 -47.94 -39.22
N PHE A 20 8.78 -48.03 -39.92
CA PHE A 20 9.70 -46.93 -40.09
C PHE A 20 9.12 -45.75 -40.92
N LEU A 21 8.31 -46.06 -41.90
CA LEU A 21 7.56 -45.03 -42.69
C LEU A 21 6.58 -44.26 -41.81
N PHE A 22 5.81 -45.00 -40.95
CA PHE A 22 4.88 -44.33 -40.00
C PHE A 22 5.62 -43.50 -38.96
N LEU A 23 6.76 -44.01 -38.44
CA LEU A 23 7.59 -43.25 -37.53
C LEU A 23 8.13 -41.95 -38.16
N GLY A 24 8.62 -42.03 -39.40
CA GLY A 24 9.07 -40.82 -40.13
C GLY A 24 7.97 -39.81 -40.35
N LEU A 25 6.79 -40.28 -40.75
CA LEU A 25 5.62 -39.40 -40.98
C LEU A 25 5.15 -38.73 -39.66
N SER A 26 5.13 -39.47 -38.57
CA SER A 26 4.76 -38.92 -37.24
C SER A 26 5.73 -37.85 -36.76
N ILE A 27 7.04 -38.01 -37.00
CA ILE A 27 8.06 -37.01 -36.65
C ILE A 27 7.86 -35.73 -37.50
N ILE A 28 7.60 -35.89 -38.81
CA ILE A 28 7.34 -34.74 -39.69
C ILE A 28 6.08 -34.01 -39.24
N ALA A 29 5.00 -34.73 -38.94
CA ALA A 29 3.74 -34.15 -38.46
C ALA A 29 3.97 -33.39 -37.11
N ALA A 30 4.68 -34.01 -36.19
CA ALA A 30 5.01 -33.36 -34.91
C ALA A 30 5.86 -32.09 -35.10
N ALA A 31 6.86 -32.11 -36.00
CA ALA A 31 7.67 -30.94 -36.33
C ALA A 31 6.86 -29.83 -36.97
N LEU A 32 5.92 -30.16 -37.87
CA LEU A 32 5.01 -29.18 -38.49
C LEU A 32 4.06 -28.55 -37.46
N ILE A 33 3.46 -29.36 -36.62
CA ILE A 33 2.58 -28.88 -35.54
C ILE A 33 3.37 -27.98 -34.59
N PHE A 34 4.52 -28.40 -34.13
CA PHE A 34 5.39 -27.58 -33.28
C PHE A 34 5.82 -26.29 -33.96
N GLY A 35 6.22 -26.35 -35.22
CA GLY A 35 6.59 -25.18 -36.02
C GLY A 35 5.46 -24.16 -36.15
N LEU A 36 4.23 -24.63 -36.41
CA LEU A 36 3.05 -23.77 -36.49
C LEU A 36 2.71 -23.10 -35.14
N PHE A 37 2.72 -23.89 -34.04
CA PHE A 37 2.49 -23.30 -32.71
C PHE A 37 3.59 -22.34 -32.29
N PHE A 38 4.85 -22.66 -32.60
CA PHE A 38 5.97 -21.78 -32.33
C PHE A 38 5.91 -20.49 -33.15
N TYR A 39 5.57 -20.58 -34.43
CA TYR A 39 5.35 -19.41 -35.28
C TYR A 39 4.20 -18.54 -34.75
N GLN A 40 3.08 -19.15 -34.39
CA GLN A 40 1.91 -18.46 -33.86
C GLN A 40 2.17 -17.80 -32.50
N SER A 41 3.00 -18.42 -31.66
CA SER A 41 3.39 -17.86 -30.35
C SER A 41 4.34 -16.67 -30.47
N ARG A 42 5.06 -16.54 -31.59
CA ARG A 42 5.97 -15.43 -31.90
C ARG A 42 5.36 -14.31 -32.74
N LEU A 43 4.11 -14.43 -33.14
CA LEU A 43 3.39 -13.32 -33.76
C LEU A 43 3.24 -12.23 -32.69
N THR A 44 4.22 -11.33 -32.64
CA THR A 44 4.17 -10.10 -31.82
C THR A 44 3.00 -9.28 -32.37
N ARG A 45 1.94 -9.17 -31.59
CA ARG A 45 0.89 -8.22 -31.93
C ARG A 45 1.45 -6.84 -31.63
N ASP A 46 1.36 -5.95 -32.57
CA ASP A 46 1.78 -4.56 -32.38
C ASP A 46 0.95 -3.95 -31.27
N TYR A 47 1.62 -3.36 -30.30
CA TYR A 47 1.00 -2.70 -29.17
C TYR A 47 1.72 -1.39 -28.84
N VAL A 48 0.97 -0.46 -28.29
CA VAL A 48 1.49 0.75 -27.67
C VAL A 48 1.49 0.57 -26.15
N GLU A 49 2.61 0.89 -25.52
CA GLU A 49 2.75 0.88 -24.05
C GLU A 49 2.86 2.33 -23.55
N VAL A 50 2.03 2.65 -22.57
CA VAL A 50 1.93 4.01 -22.01
C VAL A 50 1.81 3.96 -20.51
N VAL A 51 2.16 5.08 -19.88
CA VAL A 51 1.92 5.29 -18.45
C VAL A 51 0.91 6.42 -18.30
N GLY A 52 -0.28 6.07 -17.84
CA GLY A 52 -1.28 7.06 -17.40
C GLY A 52 -1.02 7.46 -15.97
N ALA A 53 -1.41 8.67 -15.60
CA ALA A 53 -1.33 9.19 -14.25
C ALA A 53 -2.59 9.96 -13.90
N ALA A 54 -2.96 9.90 -12.62
CA ALA A 54 -4.01 10.75 -12.07
C ALA A 54 -3.54 11.32 -10.73
N THR A 55 -4.01 12.51 -10.42
CA THR A 55 -3.79 13.21 -9.16
C THR A 55 -5.10 13.82 -8.73
N GLU A 56 -5.45 13.66 -7.46
CA GLU A 56 -6.64 14.24 -6.85
C GLU A 56 -6.24 14.98 -5.59
N HIS A 57 -6.85 16.15 -5.37
CA HIS A 57 -6.69 16.93 -4.14
C HIS A 57 -7.83 16.57 -3.19
N PHE A 58 -7.50 16.31 -1.94
CA PHE A 58 -8.51 16.04 -0.93
C PHE A 58 -8.13 16.63 0.42
N GLU A 59 -9.14 16.78 1.27
CA GLU A 59 -8.97 17.23 2.63
C GLU A 59 -9.37 16.12 3.59
N SER A 60 -8.52 15.88 4.60
CA SER A 60 -8.76 14.89 5.64
C SER A 60 -9.99 15.27 6.48
N ASP A 61 -10.77 14.27 6.87
CA ASP A 61 -12.00 14.40 7.65
C ASP A 61 -11.90 13.78 9.05
N ILE A 62 -10.73 13.23 9.39
CA ILE A 62 -10.42 12.65 10.69
C ILE A 62 -9.08 13.20 11.17
N VAL A 63 -9.05 13.62 12.43
CA VAL A 63 -7.81 13.99 13.13
C VAL A 63 -7.54 13.01 14.26
N LYS A 64 -6.27 12.64 14.41
CA LYS A 64 -5.77 11.91 15.57
C LYS A 64 -4.76 12.77 16.28
N TRP A 65 -5.06 13.12 17.51
CA TRP A 65 -4.17 13.88 18.38
C TRP A 65 -3.46 12.94 19.34
N ASN A 66 -2.16 12.76 19.17
CA ASN A 66 -1.33 11.94 20.04
C ASN A 66 -0.70 12.82 21.12
N MET A 67 -0.80 12.38 22.36
CA MET A 67 -0.28 13.10 23.54
C MET A 67 0.45 12.14 24.48
N VAL A 68 1.47 12.64 25.17
CA VAL A 68 2.15 11.88 26.22
C VAL A 68 2.29 12.76 27.47
N PHE A 69 1.68 12.34 28.56
CA PHE A 69 2.00 12.87 29.87
C PHE A 69 3.32 12.31 30.37
N GLU A 70 4.11 13.14 30.97
CA GLU A 70 5.36 12.74 31.63
C GLU A 70 5.46 13.31 33.02
N GLU A 71 5.93 12.49 33.96
CA GLU A 71 6.28 12.89 35.32
C GLU A 71 7.58 12.21 35.75
N ASN A 72 8.48 13.02 36.33
CA ASN A 72 9.70 12.52 36.96
C ASN A 72 9.51 12.41 38.47
N THR A 73 9.99 11.32 39.04
CA THR A 73 9.95 11.07 40.49
C THR A 73 11.30 10.60 40.99
N ASP A 74 11.55 10.85 42.28
CA ASP A 74 12.71 10.32 42.99
C ASP A 74 12.50 8.86 43.40
N LEU A 75 13.58 8.22 43.85
CA LEU A 75 13.52 6.87 44.39
C LEU A 75 12.56 6.82 45.60
N GLY A 76 11.67 5.88 45.59
CA GLY A 76 10.65 5.72 46.65
C GLY A 76 9.36 6.48 46.43
N ASN A 77 9.26 7.43 45.49
CA ASN A 77 8.10 8.30 45.29
C ASN A 77 7.27 7.96 44.02
N ILE A 78 7.37 6.75 43.48
CA ILE A 78 6.59 6.31 42.31
C ILE A 78 5.10 6.58 42.46
N GLY A 79 4.53 6.32 43.64
CA GLY A 79 3.11 6.55 43.91
C GLY A 79 2.68 8.02 43.75
N GLU A 80 3.57 8.96 43.96
CA GLU A 80 3.32 10.40 43.73
C GLU A 80 3.24 10.69 42.22
N GLY A 81 4.15 10.12 41.46
CA GLY A 81 4.14 10.25 39.98
C GLY A 81 2.81 9.72 39.39
N TYR A 82 2.34 8.58 39.83
CA TYR A 82 1.03 8.05 39.42
C TYR A 82 -0.12 8.99 39.76
N ARG A 83 -0.11 9.58 40.98
CA ARG A 83 -1.15 10.55 41.37
C ARG A 83 -1.13 11.81 40.52
N LYS A 84 0.07 12.33 40.19
CA LYS A 84 0.23 13.52 39.33
C LYS A 84 -0.27 13.28 37.94
N ILE A 85 0.10 12.14 37.30
CA ILE A 85 -0.39 11.79 35.97
C ILE A 85 -1.91 11.61 35.99
N LYS A 86 -2.46 10.88 36.98
CA LYS A 86 -3.89 10.72 37.12
C LYS A 86 -4.63 12.05 37.25
N TYR A 87 -4.09 12.98 38.07
CA TYR A 87 -4.66 14.31 38.23
C TYR A 87 -4.69 15.11 36.94
N LYS A 88 -3.58 15.13 36.19
CA LYS A 88 -3.50 15.79 34.88
C LYS A 88 -4.47 15.21 33.87
N ARG A 89 -4.53 13.87 33.81
CA ARG A 89 -5.47 13.15 32.94
C ARG A 89 -6.92 13.48 33.28
N ASP A 90 -7.31 13.40 34.55
CA ASP A 90 -8.67 13.67 35.00
C ASP A 90 -9.10 15.13 34.72
N ARG A 91 -8.15 16.09 34.77
CA ARG A 91 -8.38 17.48 34.35
C ARG A 91 -8.55 17.60 32.83
N LEU A 92 -7.69 16.94 32.06
CA LEU A 92 -7.83 16.90 30.59
C LEU A 92 -9.21 16.34 30.19
N MET A 93 -9.64 15.23 30.80
CA MET A 93 -10.96 14.64 30.53
C MET A 93 -12.11 15.63 30.77
N LYS A 94 -12.02 16.48 31.81
CA LYS A 94 -13.02 17.52 32.07
C LYS A 94 -13.03 18.61 31.00
N ILE A 95 -11.87 19.04 30.53
CA ILE A 95 -11.77 20.02 29.44
C ILE A 95 -12.37 19.44 28.15
N LEU A 96 -12.00 18.21 27.79
CA LEU A 96 -12.48 17.55 26.59
C LEU A 96 -14.01 17.33 26.60
N SER A 97 -14.56 16.88 27.72
CA SER A 97 -16.01 16.73 27.85
C SER A 97 -16.76 18.07 27.79
N GLY A 98 -16.15 19.15 28.24
CA GLY A 98 -16.69 20.53 28.08
C GLY A 98 -16.69 21.03 26.62
N GLN A 99 -15.93 20.38 25.74
CA GLN A 99 -15.82 20.66 24.31
C GLN A 99 -16.57 19.63 23.44
N GLU A 100 -17.50 18.87 24.03
CA GLU A 100 -18.32 17.86 23.33
C GLU A 100 -17.52 16.68 22.72
N ILE A 101 -16.27 16.43 23.19
CA ILE A 101 -15.50 15.25 22.81
C ILE A 101 -16.00 14.06 23.63
N SER A 102 -16.43 13.01 22.93
CA SER A 102 -16.95 11.79 23.55
C SER A 102 -15.81 10.97 24.21
N GLU A 103 -16.11 10.30 25.32
CA GLU A 103 -15.15 9.38 25.92
C GLU A 103 -14.74 8.23 24.99
N GLU A 104 -15.59 7.85 24.03
CA GLU A 104 -15.32 6.82 23.03
C GLU A 104 -14.22 7.25 22.02
N GLU A 105 -14.05 8.55 21.81
CA GLU A 105 -13.00 9.12 20.96
C GLU A 105 -11.63 9.10 21.64
N ILE A 106 -11.58 8.90 22.98
CA ILE A 106 -10.38 9.03 23.79
C ILE A 106 -9.82 7.65 24.14
N ASN A 107 -8.57 7.42 23.76
CA ASN A 107 -7.87 6.17 24.00
C ASN A 107 -6.70 6.39 24.97
N ILE A 108 -6.80 5.84 26.16
CA ILE A 108 -5.78 5.96 27.21
C ILE A 108 -4.97 4.67 27.28
N LYS A 109 -3.64 4.78 27.17
CA LYS A 109 -2.73 3.64 27.30
C LYS A 109 -2.22 3.50 28.75
N PRO A 110 -1.77 2.30 29.17
CA PRO A 110 -1.12 2.11 30.46
C PRO A 110 0.10 3.02 30.65
N ILE A 111 0.36 3.36 31.92
CA ILE A 111 1.57 4.11 32.29
C ILE A 111 2.78 3.20 32.12
N ASN A 112 3.78 3.69 31.40
CA ASN A 112 5.10 3.10 31.28
C ASN A 112 6.05 3.75 32.25
N ILE A 113 6.93 2.98 32.89
CA ILE A 113 7.89 3.46 33.87
C ILE A 113 9.30 3.14 33.36
N GLN A 114 10.14 4.16 33.31
CA GLN A 114 11.56 4.03 32.94
C GLN A 114 12.45 4.49 34.08
N LYS A 115 13.60 3.82 34.27
CA LYS A 115 14.59 4.26 35.26
C LYS A 115 15.33 5.49 34.72
N ARG A 116 15.42 6.51 35.57
CA ARG A 116 16.24 7.71 35.31
C ARG A 116 17.63 7.53 35.94
N TRP A 117 18.66 7.68 35.15
CA TRP A 117 20.02 7.48 35.56
C TRP A 117 20.74 8.82 35.60
N GLU A 118 21.49 9.06 36.69
CA GLU A 118 22.39 10.21 36.87
C GLU A 118 23.70 9.68 37.47
N ASP A 119 24.81 10.05 36.88
CA ASP A 119 26.17 9.65 37.29
C ASP A 119 26.34 8.12 37.50
N GLY A 120 25.72 7.32 36.61
CA GLY A 120 25.80 5.85 36.67
C GLY A 120 24.96 5.18 37.77
N LYS A 121 24.14 5.94 38.49
CA LYS A 121 23.22 5.45 39.53
C LYS A 121 21.77 5.73 39.14
N ILE A 122 20.84 4.91 39.63
CA ILE A 122 19.43 5.19 39.48
C ILE A 122 19.05 6.36 40.39
N ALA A 123 18.72 7.51 39.80
CA ALA A 123 18.32 8.73 40.52
C ALA A 123 16.79 8.78 40.74
N GLY A 124 16.00 8.04 39.96
CA GLY A 124 14.56 8.06 40.07
C GLY A 124 13.88 7.33 38.92
N TYR A 125 12.66 7.71 38.65
CA TYR A 125 11.85 7.13 37.57
C TYR A 125 11.16 8.21 36.75
N THR A 126 11.05 7.96 35.45
CA THR A 126 10.21 8.72 34.53
C THR A 126 8.97 7.88 34.21
N LEU A 127 7.81 8.43 34.53
CA LEU A 127 6.52 7.83 34.24
C LEU A 127 5.93 8.51 32.99
N GLN A 128 5.50 7.72 32.01
CA GLN A 128 4.90 8.22 30.78
C GLN A 128 3.54 7.55 30.57
N GLN A 129 2.52 8.35 30.29
CA GLN A 129 1.20 7.85 29.88
C GLN A 129 0.84 8.39 28.51
N PRO A 130 0.93 7.57 27.46
CA PRO A 130 0.42 7.92 26.15
C PRO A 130 -1.11 7.89 26.14
N LEU A 131 -1.71 8.83 25.43
CA LEU A 131 -3.12 8.83 25.08
C LEU A 131 -3.29 9.42 23.70
N PHE A 132 -4.41 9.10 23.04
CA PHE A 132 -4.75 9.74 21.78
C PHE A 132 -6.26 9.90 21.65
N ILE A 133 -6.65 10.92 20.89
CA ILE A 133 -8.04 11.21 20.53
C ILE A 133 -8.16 10.98 19.03
N ILE A 134 -9.24 10.36 18.58
CA ILE A 134 -9.62 10.26 17.18
C ILE A 134 -10.97 10.92 17.03
N SER A 135 -11.06 11.98 16.23
CA SER A 135 -12.26 12.77 16.09
C SER A 135 -12.48 13.27 14.65
N GLU A 136 -13.73 13.45 14.27
CA GLU A 136 -14.11 14.15 13.06
C GLU A 136 -14.16 15.68 13.27
N SER A 137 -14.16 16.16 14.52
CA SER A 137 -14.15 17.57 14.89
C SER A 137 -12.76 18.19 14.80
N ILE A 138 -12.21 18.24 13.57
CA ILE A 138 -10.82 18.66 13.32
C ILE A 138 -10.53 20.04 13.88
N GLU A 139 -11.37 21.05 13.59
CA GLU A 139 -11.16 22.45 13.99
C GLU A 139 -11.08 22.61 15.50
N MET A 140 -11.85 21.82 16.23
CA MET A 140 -11.86 21.85 17.69
C MET A 140 -10.57 21.25 18.25
N ILE A 141 -10.16 20.08 17.75
CA ILE A 141 -8.91 19.44 18.16
C ILE A 141 -7.70 20.31 17.81
N GLU A 142 -7.66 20.90 16.59
CA GLU A 142 -6.60 21.82 16.19
C GLU A 142 -6.53 23.03 17.12
N ARG A 143 -7.68 23.62 17.48
CA ARG A 143 -7.72 24.76 18.40
C ARG A 143 -7.08 24.42 19.75
N LEU A 144 -7.41 23.26 20.34
CA LEU A 144 -6.84 22.83 21.62
C LEU A 144 -5.35 22.46 21.52
N ALA A 145 -4.94 21.82 20.44
CA ALA A 145 -3.57 21.36 20.25
C ALA A 145 -2.60 22.49 19.87
N LEU A 146 -3.05 23.46 19.08
CA LEU A 146 -2.22 24.58 18.59
C LEU A 146 -2.28 25.81 19.49
N ASN A 147 -3.33 25.98 20.31
CA ASN A 147 -3.47 27.05 21.27
C ASN A 147 -3.66 26.48 22.67
N PRO A 148 -2.57 26.05 23.33
CA PRO A 148 -2.65 25.28 24.58
C PRO A 148 -2.90 26.11 25.83
N ASP A 149 -3.31 27.37 25.72
CA ASP A 149 -3.48 28.29 26.87
C ASP A 149 -4.41 27.70 27.94
N GLU A 150 -5.57 27.16 27.53
CA GLU A 150 -6.50 26.49 28.44
C GLU A 150 -5.89 25.27 29.16
N LEU A 151 -5.03 24.53 28.46
CA LEU A 151 -4.31 23.38 29.03
C LEU A 151 -3.25 23.87 30.03
N LEU A 152 -2.51 24.90 29.67
CA LEU A 152 -1.45 25.49 30.52
C LEU A 152 -2.03 26.11 31.83
N GLU A 153 -3.14 26.82 31.74
CA GLU A 153 -3.87 27.35 32.90
C GLU A 153 -4.31 26.24 33.87
N ASN A 154 -4.57 25.06 33.34
CA ASN A 154 -4.91 23.87 34.10
C ASN A 154 -3.72 23.01 34.51
N ASN A 155 -2.47 23.48 34.36
CA ASN A 155 -1.23 22.76 34.61
C ASN A 155 -1.12 21.44 33.82
N ILE A 156 -1.63 21.42 32.58
CA ILE A 156 -1.55 20.28 31.68
C ILE A 156 -0.42 20.55 30.69
N PHE A 157 0.63 19.72 30.76
CA PHE A 157 1.78 19.78 29.88
C PHE A 157 1.96 18.39 29.25
N PHE A 158 2.19 18.37 27.95
CA PHE A 158 2.51 17.15 27.22
C PHE A 158 4.01 17.15 26.86
N GLN A 159 4.66 16.02 27.06
CA GLN A 159 5.99 15.77 26.50
C GLN A 159 5.92 15.66 24.97
N VAL A 160 4.87 15.04 24.48
CA VAL A 160 4.58 14.91 23.03
C VAL A 160 3.17 15.42 22.79
N SER A 161 3.00 16.24 21.77
CA SER A 161 1.71 16.65 21.24
C SER A 161 1.84 16.68 19.72
N SER A 162 1.15 15.80 19.00
CA SER A 162 1.22 15.73 17.55
C SER A 162 -0.14 15.39 16.92
N LEU A 163 -0.44 16.08 15.82
CA LEU A 163 -1.65 15.87 15.04
C LEU A 163 -1.33 15.01 13.81
N GLU A 164 -2.17 14.04 13.56
CA GLU A 164 -2.17 13.20 12.36
C GLU A 164 -3.54 13.27 11.71
N TYR A 165 -3.59 13.40 10.39
CA TYR A 165 -4.82 13.58 9.64
C TYR A 165 -5.07 12.42 8.70
N PHE A 166 -6.32 11.93 8.69
CA PHE A 166 -6.75 10.78 7.91
C PHE A 166 -8.01 11.12 7.11
N TYR A 167 -8.30 10.28 6.11
CA TYR A 167 -9.51 10.43 5.29
C TYR A 167 -10.32 9.13 5.33
N SER A 168 -11.57 9.24 5.78
CA SER A 168 -12.45 8.08 5.99
C SER A 168 -12.76 7.32 4.71
N LYS A 169 -12.85 8.02 3.56
CA LYS A 169 -13.22 7.45 2.26
C LYS A 169 -12.01 7.18 1.35
N ILE A 170 -10.83 6.96 1.92
CA ILE A 170 -9.59 6.81 1.15
C ILE A 170 -9.64 5.66 0.15
N ASP A 171 -10.33 4.55 0.48
CA ASP A 171 -10.41 3.39 -0.40
C ASP A 171 -11.34 3.63 -1.60
N LEU A 172 -12.37 4.45 -1.45
CA LEU A 172 -13.21 4.90 -2.56
C LEU A 172 -12.41 5.80 -3.49
N LEU A 173 -11.73 6.80 -2.92
CA LEU A 173 -10.88 7.73 -3.66
C LEU A 173 -9.79 7.00 -4.46
N LYS A 174 -9.16 5.98 -3.89
CA LYS A 174 -8.18 5.15 -4.60
C LYS A 174 -8.77 4.43 -5.81
N LYS A 175 -10.00 3.91 -5.71
CA LYS A 175 -10.68 3.25 -6.84
C LYS A 175 -10.98 4.21 -7.97
N ASP A 176 -11.50 5.39 -7.64
CA ASP A 176 -11.82 6.43 -8.61
C ASP A 176 -10.55 6.91 -9.32
N LEU A 177 -9.48 7.09 -8.57
CA LEU A 177 -8.19 7.53 -9.12
C LEU A 177 -7.57 6.52 -10.08
N LEU A 178 -7.73 5.21 -9.82
CA LEU A 178 -7.30 4.15 -10.75
C LEU A 178 -8.06 4.23 -12.07
N ALA A 179 -9.38 4.50 -12.02
CA ALA A 179 -10.18 4.67 -13.23
C ALA A 179 -9.70 5.89 -14.03
N MET A 180 -9.45 7.03 -13.37
CA MET A 180 -8.93 8.24 -14.00
C MET A 180 -7.55 8.02 -14.63
N ALA A 181 -6.63 7.36 -13.92
CA ALA A 181 -5.30 7.05 -14.45
C ALA A 181 -5.37 6.11 -15.65
N THR A 182 -6.32 5.18 -15.67
CA THR A 182 -6.54 4.26 -16.79
C THR A 182 -7.10 4.99 -18.01
N ILE A 183 -8.04 5.91 -17.82
CA ILE A 183 -8.55 6.79 -18.89
C ILE A 183 -7.40 7.63 -19.46
N ASN A 184 -6.60 8.25 -18.60
CA ASN A 184 -5.44 9.05 -19.01
C ASN A 184 -4.42 8.21 -19.79
N ALA A 185 -4.20 6.94 -19.41
CA ALA A 185 -3.34 6.04 -20.20
C ALA A 185 -3.87 5.86 -21.62
N ARG A 186 -5.20 5.66 -21.78
CA ARG A 186 -5.82 5.54 -23.11
C ARG A 186 -5.67 6.82 -23.94
N GLU A 187 -5.95 7.98 -23.36
CA GLU A 187 -5.78 9.28 -24.02
C GLU A 187 -4.34 9.50 -24.49
N ARG A 188 -3.35 9.11 -23.69
CA ARG A 188 -1.94 9.19 -24.10
C ARG A 188 -1.62 8.25 -25.25
N ALA A 189 -2.16 7.02 -25.24
CA ALA A 189 -2.00 6.10 -26.35
C ALA A 189 -2.63 6.65 -27.65
N GLU A 190 -3.80 7.26 -27.57
CA GLU A 190 -4.45 7.96 -28.70
C GLU A 190 -3.57 9.08 -29.25
N LYS A 191 -3.01 9.92 -28.36
CA LYS A 191 -2.12 11.01 -28.77
C LYS A 191 -0.83 10.53 -29.44
N ILE A 192 -0.25 9.41 -28.96
CA ILE A 192 0.98 8.83 -29.56
C ILE A 192 0.69 8.30 -30.95
N LEU A 193 -0.46 7.66 -31.16
CA LEU A 193 -0.81 7.04 -32.45
C LEU A 193 -1.43 8.01 -33.45
N GLN A 194 -1.87 9.21 -33.01
CA GLN A 194 -2.61 10.18 -33.82
C GLN A 194 -1.93 10.54 -35.15
N GLU A 195 -0.59 10.64 -35.18
CA GLU A 195 0.17 11.03 -36.36
C GLU A 195 0.45 9.84 -37.31
N SER A 196 0.10 8.63 -36.94
CA SER A 196 0.38 7.40 -37.69
C SER A 196 -0.86 6.72 -38.27
N ASP A 197 -2.01 7.39 -38.28
CA ASP A 197 -3.32 6.86 -38.69
C ASP A 197 -3.77 5.56 -37.96
N TYR A 198 -3.12 5.27 -36.83
CA TYR A 198 -3.49 4.14 -35.97
C TYR A 198 -4.25 4.60 -34.73
N HIS A 199 -5.00 3.66 -34.14
CA HIS A 199 -5.76 3.88 -32.91
C HIS A 199 -5.48 2.81 -31.84
N PRO A 200 -5.56 3.14 -30.54
CA PRO A 200 -5.45 2.15 -29.49
C PRO A 200 -6.72 1.28 -29.43
N GLY A 201 -6.56 0.01 -29.68
CA GLY A 201 -7.60 -0.99 -29.58
C GLY A 201 -7.89 -1.41 -28.14
N ARG A 202 -8.14 -2.71 -27.92
CA ARG A 202 -8.39 -3.24 -26.58
C ARG A 202 -7.13 -3.20 -25.71
N MET A 203 -7.31 -2.92 -24.44
CA MET A 203 -6.26 -3.06 -23.44
C MET A 203 -5.93 -4.55 -23.22
N ILE A 204 -4.66 -4.90 -23.31
CA ILE A 204 -4.16 -6.28 -23.13
C ILE A 204 -3.40 -6.49 -21.84
N SER A 205 -2.96 -5.39 -21.20
CA SER A 205 -2.30 -5.43 -19.91
C SER A 205 -2.52 -4.10 -19.19
N ALA A 206 -2.72 -4.16 -17.88
CA ALA A 206 -2.69 -3.01 -16.99
C ALA A 206 -2.00 -3.39 -15.69
N LYS A 207 -1.13 -2.52 -15.19
CA LYS A 207 -0.46 -2.65 -13.91
C LYS A 207 -0.51 -1.32 -13.18
N ALA A 208 -1.19 -1.28 -12.04
CA ALA A 208 -1.21 -0.12 -11.17
C ALA A 208 0.13 0.03 -10.45
N GLY A 209 0.60 1.25 -10.34
CA GLY A 209 1.69 1.65 -9.44
C GLY A 209 1.18 1.78 -8.00
N VAL A 210 2.09 2.17 -7.11
CA VAL A 210 1.76 2.47 -5.72
C VAL A 210 1.11 3.85 -5.59
N PHE A 211 0.22 4.00 -4.62
CA PHE A 211 -0.34 5.31 -4.30
C PHE A 211 0.65 6.16 -3.52
N GLN A 212 0.74 7.42 -3.90
CA GLN A 212 1.50 8.45 -3.19
C GLN A 212 0.50 9.44 -2.59
N ILE A 213 0.40 9.47 -1.26
CA ILE A 213 -0.39 10.47 -0.52
C ILE A 213 0.62 11.41 0.12
N ILE A 214 0.65 12.64 -0.38
CA ILE A 214 1.70 13.63 -0.11
C ILE A 214 1.10 14.98 0.21
N GLU A 215 1.90 15.89 0.69
CA GLU A 215 1.52 17.30 0.82
C GLU A 215 1.23 17.91 -0.56
N PRO A 216 0.34 18.90 -0.64
CA PRO A 216 0.09 19.60 -1.89
C PRO A 216 1.39 20.18 -2.47
N TYR A 217 1.53 20.08 -3.79
CA TYR A 217 2.71 20.54 -4.53
C TYR A 217 4.03 19.80 -4.20
N SER A 218 4.00 18.72 -3.43
CA SER A 218 5.18 17.91 -3.17
C SER A 218 5.60 17.13 -4.42
N THR A 219 6.92 17.02 -4.64
CA THR A 219 7.54 16.18 -5.68
C THR A 219 8.09 14.88 -5.12
N ALA A 220 7.91 14.61 -3.82
CA ALA A 220 8.37 13.40 -3.19
C ALA A 220 7.69 12.16 -3.78
N VAL A 221 8.47 11.11 -4.05
CA VAL A 221 7.99 9.82 -4.56
C VAL A 221 8.78 8.71 -3.88
N GLU A 222 8.06 7.76 -3.32
CA GLU A 222 8.65 6.58 -2.69
C GLU A 222 8.24 5.29 -3.43
N SER A 223 9.17 4.37 -3.60
CA SER A 223 8.93 3.11 -4.34
C SER A 223 7.91 2.19 -3.68
N TYR A 224 7.72 2.30 -2.38
CA TYR A 224 6.73 1.53 -1.60
C TYR A 224 5.39 2.25 -1.42
N GLY A 225 5.26 3.47 -1.95
CA GLY A 225 4.15 4.36 -1.66
C GLY A 225 4.42 5.23 -0.43
N MET A 226 3.73 6.35 -0.37
CA MET A 226 3.81 7.30 0.74
C MET A 226 2.43 7.57 1.29
N TYR A 227 2.31 7.69 2.60
CA TYR A 227 1.10 8.15 3.27
C TYR A 227 1.49 9.25 4.27
N ASN A 228 1.43 10.50 3.81
CA ASN A 228 1.64 11.65 4.67
C ASN A 228 0.43 11.83 5.61
N THR A 229 0.68 11.91 6.92
CA THR A 229 -0.34 12.17 7.93
C THR A 229 -0.22 13.55 8.59
N SER A 230 0.86 14.31 8.28
CA SER A 230 1.15 15.57 8.96
C SER A 230 0.32 16.77 8.48
N SER A 231 -0.21 16.71 7.25
CA SER A 231 -0.99 17.79 6.67
C SER A 231 -2.46 17.42 6.50
N ARG A 232 -3.37 18.37 6.71
CA ARG A 232 -4.81 18.20 6.52
C ARG A 232 -5.18 18.12 5.04
N LYS A 233 -4.63 19.02 4.21
CA LYS A 233 -4.79 19.01 2.75
C LYS A 233 -3.70 18.16 2.13
N LYS A 234 -4.08 17.32 1.19
CA LYS A 234 -3.22 16.31 0.58
C LYS A 234 -3.50 16.13 -0.91
N ASP A 235 -2.48 15.63 -1.58
CA ASP A 235 -2.59 15.09 -2.94
C ASP A 235 -2.46 13.59 -2.88
N ILE A 236 -3.33 12.87 -3.59
CA ILE A 236 -3.13 11.46 -3.88
C ILE A 236 -2.79 11.30 -5.36
N LYS A 237 -1.73 10.55 -5.65
CA LYS A 237 -1.26 10.26 -7.02
C LYS A 237 -1.16 8.77 -7.24
N VAL A 238 -1.46 8.33 -8.45
CA VAL A 238 -1.22 6.96 -8.90
C VAL A 238 -0.85 6.95 -10.37
N THR A 239 -0.07 5.96 -10.79
CA THR A 239 0.24 5.68 -12.20
C THR A 239 -0.33 4.33 -12.60
N VAL A 240 -0.70 4.18 -13.89
CA VAL A 240 -1.12 2.91 -14.49
C VAL A 240 -0.29 2.68 -15.75
N HIS A 241 0.48 1.60 -15.75
CA HIS A 241 1.15 1.11 -16.95
C HIS A 241 0.16 0.28 -17.76
N ALA A 242 -0.14 0.70 -18.97
CA ALA A 242 -1.13 0.04 -19.82
C ALA A 242 -0.54 -0.29 -21.19
N LYS A 243 -0.97 -1.45 -21.74
CA LYS A 243 -0.67 -1.87 -23.11
C LYS A 243 -1.96 -2.00 -23.87
N PHE A 244 -2.01 -1.36 -25.04
CA PHE A 244 -3.14 -1.41 -25.95
C PHE A 244 -2.67 -1.99 -27.30
N LEU A 245 -3.49 -2.87 -27.89
CA LEU A 245 -3.26 -3.30 -29.27
C LEU A 245 -3.34 -2.09 -30.20
N ILE A 246 -2.53 -2.09 -31.25
CA ILE A 246 -2.63 -1.10 -32.34
C ILE A 246 -3.64 -1.62 -33.38
N GLN A 247 -4.56 -0.78 -33.78
CA GLN A 247 -5.59 -1.04 -34.78
C GLN A 247 -5.60 0.02 -35.87
#